data_45aadf289d0e3214bec8b482222b077f
#
_entry.id   45aadf289d0e3214bec8b482222b077f
#
_cell.length_a   1.000
_cell.length_b   1.000
_cell.length_c   1.000
_cell.angle_alpha   90.00
_cell.angle_beta   90.00
_cell.angle_gamma   90.00
#
_symmetry.space_group_name_H-M   'P 1'
#
loop_
_entity.id
_entity.type
_entity.pdbx_description
1 polymer ?
#
loop_
_entity_poly.entity_id
_entity_poly.type
_entity_poly.pdbx_seq_one_letter_code
_entity_poly.pdbx_strand_id
1 'polypeptide(L)'
;RQPLGAVGISYQLLDLGDQDLRDGQGNVLGSVSFRDHLAILSFGLQVLPGLDTGLNFKVFQSRITCRGQCTDAGVTGTTYALDAGIQSEPFSELPLRLGVLIAHVGPNLQLINVEQADPLPTRLRAAVSYETLRHFTDIPGVELWITAELEDRWRELGSPILYLGGELVAGEDDLFFLRAGYGQQQSGQNAGASVGLGIRYQRFDMGVAKRLSGSSLTGESEPVHISFGVVF
;
A
#
# COMPACT_ATOMS: atom_id res chain seq x y z
N ARG A 1 -3.90 7.64 31.34
CA ARG A 1 -3.09 6.46 30.94
C ARG A 1 -2.71 6.68 29.50
N GLN A 2 -1.44 6.89 29.22
CA GLN A 2 -0.96 6.87 27.83
C GLN A 2 -1.26 5.47 27.25
N PRO A 3 -1.87 5.36 26.07
CA PRO A 3 -2.07 4.06 25.45
C PRO A 3 -0.70 3.42 25.23
N LEU A 4 -0.54 2.17 25.65
CA LEU A 4 0.70 1.39 25.55
C LEU A 4 1.10 1.09 24.11
N GLY A 5 0.34 1.56 23.13
CA GLY A 5 0.52 1.34 21.71
C GLY A 5 -0.73 0.77 21.04
N ALA A 6 -0.64 0.55 19.75
CA ALA A 6 -1.68 -0.04 18.92
C ALA A 6 -1.19 -1.35 18.29
N VAL A 7 -2.09 -2.31 18.15
CA VAL A 7 -1.86 -3.56 17.43
C VAL A 7 -2.90 -3.68 16.34
N GLY A 8 -2.48 -4.06 15.13
CA GLY A 8 -3.37 -4.26 13.99
C GLY A 8 -3.08 -5.57 13.28
N ILE A 9 -4.11 -6.17 12.70
CA ILE A 9 -4.00 -7.34 11.83
C ILE A 9 -4.71 -7.00 10.54
N SER A 10 -4.07 -7.26 9.40
CA SER A 10 -4.69 -7.11 8.09
C SER A 10 -4.38 -8.29 7.19
N TYR A 11 -5.25 -8.53 6.23
CA TYR A 11 -5.11 -9.55 5.22
C TYR A 11 -5.52 -9.02 3.86
N GLN A 12 -4.72 -9.33 2.85
CA GLN A 12 -4.98 -8.95 1.46
C GLN A 12 -4.90 -10.19 0.58
N LEU A 13 -5.82 -10.28 -0.36
CA LEU A 13 -5.86 -11.30 -1.41
C LEU A 13 -5.84 -10.60 -2.77
N LEU A 14 -4.86 -10.94 -3.61
CA LEU A 14 -4.88 -10.64 -5.02
C LEU A 14 -5.21 -11.92 -5.77
N ASP A 15 -6.32 -11.93 -6.50
CA ASP A 15 -6.73 -13.04 -7.37
C ASP A 15 -6.90 -12.48 -8.79
N LEU A 16 -6.04 -12.92 -9.71
CA LEU A 16 -6.07 -12.49 -11.11
C LEU A 16 -7.04 -13.34 -11.95
N GLY A 17 -7.76 -14.26 -11.32
CA GLY A 17 -8.66 -15.19 -12.00
C GLY A 17 -7.92 -16.26 -12.80
N ASP A 18 -8.70 -17.00 -13.56
CA ASP A 18 -8.18 -18.05 -14.45
C ASP A 18 -7.88 -17.46 -15.83
N GLN A 19 -6.66 -17.64 -16.31
CA GLN A 19 -6.21 -17.21 -17.65
C GLN A 19 -6.07 -18.43 -18.54
N ASP A 20 -6.61 -18.39 -19.76
CA ASP A 20 -6.49 -19.48 -20.73
C ASP A 20 -5.04 -19.68 -21.17
N LEU A 21 -4.54 -20.90 -21.03
CA LEU A 21 -3.30 -21.35 -21.67
C LEU A 21 -3.63 -21.80 -23.10
N ARG A 22 -3.05 -21.17 -24.11
CA ARG A 22 -3.31 -21.47 -25.54
C ARG A 22 -2.05 -21.89 -26.27
N ASP A 23 -2.21 -22.77 -27.25
CA ASP A 23 -1.12 -23.14 -28.19
C ASP A 23 -0.89 -22.05 -29.26
N GLY A 24 0.12 -22.24 -30.07
CA GLY A 24 0.44 -21.32 -31.20
C GLY A 24 -0.65 -21.26 -32.28
N GLN A 25 -1.64 -22.15 -32.27
CA GLN A 25 -2.80 -22.18 -33.15
C GLN A 25 -4.05 -21.56 -32.47
N GLY A 26 -3.97 -21.14 -31.22
CA GLY A 26 -5.08 -20.54 -30.49
C GLY A 26 -6.00 -21.53 -29.76
N ASN A 27 -5.71 -22.83 -29.75
CA ASN A 27 -6.51 -23.83 -29.04
C ASN A 27 -6.23 -23.73 -27.54
N VAL A 28 -7.27 -23.85 -26.72
CA VAL A 28 -7.13 -23.85 -25.28
C VAL A 28 -6.55 -25.19 -24.81
N LEU A 29 -5.37 -25.13 -24.18
CA LEU A 29 -4.69 -26.29 -23.60
C LEU A 29 -5.00 -26.48 -22.11
N GLY A 30 -5.41 -25.39 -21.43
CA GLY A 30 -5.68 -25.40 -20.01
C GLY A 30 -5.92 -24.00 -19.47
N SER A 31 -5.81 -23.85 -18.14
CA SER A 31 -5.89 -22.54 -17.47
C SER A 31 -4.81 -22.40 -16.41
N VAL A 32 -4.34 -21.18 -16.22
CA VAL A 32 -3.40 -20.80 -15.16
C VAL A 32 -4.06 -19.74 -14.28
N SER A 33 -4.03 -19.96 -12.96
CA SER A 33 -4.52 -18.98 -11.97
C SER A 33 -3.38 -18.52 -11.06
N PHE A 34 -3.41 -17.22 -10.74
CA PHE A 34 -2.44 -16.56 -9.87
C PHE A 34 -3.16 -16.01 -8.65
N ARG A 35 -2.71 -16.40 -7.46
CA ARG A 35 -3.25 -15.93 -6.19
C ARG A 35 -2.14 -15.56 -5.23
N ASP A 36 -2.18 -14.33 -4.73
CA ASP A 36 -1.24 -13.83 -3.75
C ASP A 36 -1.98 -13.50 -2.45
N HIS A 37 -1.47 -14.04 -1.36
CA HIS A 37 -1.98 -13.84 -0.01
C HIS A 37 -0.96 -13.04 0.80
N LEU A 38 -1.39 -11.97 1.46
CA LEU A 38 -0.55 -11.17 2.33
C LEU A 38 -1.25 -10.99 3.69
N ALA A 39 -0.67 -11.56 4.73
CA ALA A 39 -1.06 -11.31 6.11
C ALA A 39 -0.06 -10.36 6.78
N ILE A 40 -0.56 -9.37 7.52
CA ILE A 40 0.25 -8.34 8.17
C ILE A 40 -0.16 -8.23 9.64
N LEU A 41 0.81 -8.30 10.54
CA LEU A 41 0.69 -7.97 11.95
C LEU A 41 1.43 -6.65 12.19
N SER A 42 0.72 -5.64 12.68
CA SER A 42 1.23 -4.28 12.87
C SER A 42 1.30 -3.93 14.35
N PHE A 43 2.36 -3.21 14.72
CA PHE A 43 2.57 -2.64 16.05
C PHE A 43 2.91 -1.16 15.90
N GLY A 44 2.24 -0.31 16.68
CA GLY A 44 2.53 1.11 16.75
C GLY A 44 2.73 1.54 18.20
N LEU A 45 3.70 2.40 18.43
CA LEU A 45 4.05 2.90 19.76
C LEU A 45 4.45 4.38 19.67
N GLN A 46 3.88 5.20 20.55
CA GLN A 46 4.39 6.55 20.79
C GLN A 46 5.56 6.47 21.76
N VAL A 47 6.76 6.75 21.27
CA VAL A 47 8.00 6.69 22.07
C VAL A 47 8.20 7.97 22.87
N LEU A 48 7.89 9.10 22.26
CA LEU A 48 7.94 10.42 22.87
C LEU A 48 6.72 11.24 22.39
N PRO A 49 6.31 12.30 23.10
CA PRO A 49 5.31 13.22 22.57
C PRO A 49 5.72 13.74 21.17
N GLY A 50 4.88 13.53 20.16
CA GLY A 50 5.15 13.90 18.78
C GLY A 50 6.14 12.99 18.04
N LEU A 51 6.48 11.81 18.59
CA LEU A 51 7.32 10.80 17.93
C LEU A 51 6.69 9.41 18.06
N ASP A 52 6.18 8.91 16.95
CA ASP A 52 5.57 7.60 16.83
C ASP A 52 6.47 6.65 16.04
N THR A 53 6.48 5.39 16.43
CA THR A 53 7.20 4.32 15.74
C THR A 53 6.25 3.20 15.38
N GLY A 54 6.53 2.51 14.27
CA GLY A 54 5.73 1.39 13.81
C GLY A 54 6.58 0.26 13.26
N LEU A 55 6.09 -0.96 13.46
CA LEU A 55 6.67 -2.18 12.91
C LEU A 55 5.56 -3.01 12.28
N ASN A 56 5.82 -3.59 11.10
CA ASN A 56 4.96 -4.59 10.50
C ASN A 56 5.74 -5.88 10.31
N PHE A 57 5.14 -6.99 10.70
CA PHE A 57 5.54 -8.32 10.28
C PHE A 57 4.58 -8.83 9.22
N LYS A 58 5.12 -9.25 8.08
CA LYS A 58 4.36 -9.69 6.91
C LYS A 58 4.67 -11.13 6.57
N VAL A 59 3.64 -11.88 6.22
CA VAL A 59 3.76 -13.20 5.60
C VAL A 59 3.12 -13.11 4.22
N PHE A 60 3.92 -13.35 3.20
CA PHE A 60 3.49 -13.33 1.80
C PHE A 60 3.56 -14.73 1.21
N GLN A 61 2.48 -15.17 0.56
CA GLN A 61 2.41 -16.42 -0.15
C GLN A 61 1.89 -16.18 -1.56
N SER A 62 2.67 -16.57 -2.56
CA SER A 62 2.26 -16.58 -3.97
C SER A 62 1.98 -18.01 -4.39
N ARG A 63 0.85 -18.21 -5.05
CA ARG A 63 0.41 -19.50 -5.54
C ARG A 63 0.01 -19.40 -7.00
N ILE A 64 0.70 -20.19 -7.83
CA ILE A 64 0.38 -20.37 -9.24
C ILE A 64 -0.16 -21.78 -9.41
N THR A 65 -1.35 -21.92 -9.97
CA THR A 65 -1.98 -23.22 -10.22
C THR A 65 -2.26 -23.37 -11.69
N CYS A 66 -1.87 -24.49 -12.27
CA CYS A 66 -2.15 -24.83 -13.65
C CYS A 66 -3.07 -26.04 -13.74
N ARG A 67 -4.07 -26.00 -14.63
CA ARG A 67 -5.01 -27.09 -14.94
C ARG A 67 -5.02 -27.35 -16.43
N GLY A 68 -5.05 -28.62 -16.83
CA GLY A 68 -5.05 -29.04 -18.22
C GLY A 68 -3.70 -29.59 -18.66
N GLN A 69 -3.24 -29.27 -19.86
CA GLN A 69 -1.96 -29.75 -20.41
C GLN A 69 -0.80 -28.89 -19.89
N CYS A 70 -0.49 -29.00 -18.62
CA CYS A 70 0.60 -28.30 -17.94
C CYS A 70 1.74 -29.26 -17.67
N THR A 71 2.98 -28.77 -17.74
CA THR A 71 4.16 -29.53 -17.33
C THR A 71 4.16 -29.78 -15.83
N ASP A 72 3.69 -28.78 -15.05
CA ASP A 72 3.59 -28.83 -13.60
C ASP A 72 2.20 -28.38 -13.13
N ALA A 73 1.65 -29.05 -12.12
CA ALA A 73 0.32 -28.75 -11.59
C ALA A 73 0.23 -27.40 -10.84
N GLY A 74 1.36 -26.81 -10.51
CA GLY A 74 1.47 -25.50 -9.88
C GLY A 74 2.62 -25.41 -8.88
N VAL A 75 2.92 -24.18 -8.49
CA VAL A 75 3.96 -23.88 -7.51
C VAL A 75 3.43 -22.94 -6.42
N THR A 76 3.99 -23.05 -5.22
CA THR A 76 3.64 -22.16 -4.10
C THR A 76 4.94 -21.72 -3.43
N GLY A 77 5.13 -20.40 -3.32
CA GLY A 77 6.22 -19.81 -2.56
C GLY A 77 5.70 -19.03 -1.37
N THR A 78 6.38 -19.12 -0.25
CA THR A 78 6.07 -18.33 0.96
C THR A 78 7.33 -17.65 1.44
N THR A 79 7.20 -16.36 1.77
CA THR A 79 8.27 -15.57 2.39
C THR A 79 7.70 -14.66 3.46
N TYR A 80 8.58 -14.01 4.22
CA TYR A 80 8.18 -13.04 5.24
C TYR A 80 9.00 -11.76 5.08
N ALA A 81 8.44 -10.66 5.56
CA ALA A 81 9.08 -9.36 5.51
C ALA A 81 8.81 -8.56 6.77
N LEU A 82 9.71 -7.63 7.05
CA LEU A 82 9.59 -6.63 8.09
C LEU A 82 9.53 -5.24 7.46
N ASP A 83 8.67 -4.39 8.01
CA ASP A 83 8.73 -2.95 7.80
C ASP A 83 9.03 -2.27 9.13
N ALA A 84 9.75 -1.15 9.09
CA ALA A 84 9.97 -0.29 10.24
C ALA A 84 9.84 1.16 9.82
N GLY A 85 9.15 1.96 10.62
CA GLY A 85 8.95 3.37 10.34
C GLY A 85 8.88 4.23 11.59
N ILE A 86 9.16 5.49 11.38
CA ILE A 86 9.01 6.55 12.37
C ILE A 86 8.20 7.70 11.76
N GLN A 87 7.37 8.31 12.57
CA GLN A 87 6.65 9.53 12.26
C GLN A 87 6.87 10.53 13.38
N SER A 88 7.08 11.78 13.01
CA SER A 88 7.31 12.85 13.99
C SER A 88 6.49 14.09 13.65
N GLU A 89 6.00 14.74 14.68
CA GLU A 89 5.45 16.10 14.67
C GLU A 89 6.47 17.02 15.37
N PRO A 90 7.53 17.50 14.67
CA PRO A 90 8.68 18.12 15.30
C PRO A 90 8.39 19.49 15.91
N PHE A 91 7.28 20.11 15.52
CA PHE A 91 6.91 21.46 15.96
C PHE A 91 5.48 21.48 16.48
N SER A 92 5.30 21.85 17.73
CA SER A 92 3.95 21.92 18.35
C SER A 92 3.06 23.01 17.75
N GLU A 93 3.63 24.05 17.15
CA GLU A 93 2.90 25.18 16.58
C GLU A 93 2.67 25.03 15.07
N LEU A 94 3.49 24.22 14.39
CA LEU A 94 3.36 23.95 12.98
C LEU A 94 2.68 22.60 12.77
N PRO A 95 1.58 22.54 12.03
CA PRO A 95 0.89 21.29 11.72
C PRO A 95 1.66 20.51 10.64
N LEU A 96 2.89 20.16 10.94
CA LEU A 96 3.82 19.47 10.06
C LEU A 96 4.10 18.07 10.59
N ARG A 97 3.96 17.06 9.73
CA ARG A 97 4.33 15.67 9.99
C ARG A 97 5.45 15.25 9.07
N LEU A 98 6.44 14.58 9.65
CA LEU A 98 7.54 13.97 8.91
C LEU A 98 7.49 12.46 9.13
N GLY A 99 7.74 11.68 8.08
CA GLY A 99 7.76 10.23 8.17
C GLY A 99 8.90 9.62 7.37
N VAL A 100 9.48 8.55 7.92
CA VAL A 100 10.45 7.70 7.21
C VAL A 100 10.09 6.25 7.45
N LEU A 101 10.14 5.45 6.39
CA LEU A 101 9.80 4.03 6.41
C LEU A 101 10.79 3.25 5.56
N ILE A 102 11.28 2.13 6.08
CA ILE A 102 11.86 1.05 5.29
C ILE A 102 10.86 -0.10 5.25
N ALA A 103 10.57 -0.59 4.04
CA ALA A 103 9.57 -1.61 3.83
C ALA A 103 10.11 -2.83 3.10
N HIS A 104 9.47 -3.99 3.33
CA HIS A 104 9.72 -5.26 2.66
C HIS A 104 11.14 -5.80 2.83
N VAL A 105 11.72 -5.65 4.02
CA VAL A 105 13.02 -6.24 4.37
C VAL A 105 12.82 -7.70 4.74
N GLY A 106 13.34 -8.63 3.96
CA GLY A 106 13.18 -10.06 4.21
C GLY A 106 13.96 -10.94 3.23
N PRO A 107 13.87 -12.27 3.40
CA PRO A 107 14.48 -13.21 2.47
C PRO A 107 13.77 -13.20 1.12
N ASN A 108 14.46 -13.66 0.10
CA ASN A 108 13.93 -13.79 -1.23
C ASN A 108 12.71 -14.73 -1.26
N LEU A 109 11.77 -14.46 -2.16
CA LEU A 109 10.67 -15.37 -2.45
C LEU A 109 11.16 -16.50 -3.34
N GLN A 110 11.07 -17.72 -2.86
CA GLN A 110 11.41 -18.92 -3.61
C GLN A 110 10.13 -19.60 -4.07
N LEU A 111 9.93 -19.70 -5.38
CA LEU A 111 8.82 -20.44 -6.01
C LEU A 111 9.24 -21.85 -6.43
N ILE A 112 10.38 -22.00 -7.11
CA ILE A 112 10.84 -23.25 -7.68
C ILE A 112 12.10 -23.72 -6.96
N ASN A 113 13.19 -22.97 -7.06
CA ASN A 113 14.48 -23.31 -6.46
C ASN A 113 15.19 -22.07 -5.93
N VAL A 114 16.27 -22.28 -5.17
CA VAL A 114 17.03 -21.19 -4.52
C VAL A 114 17.71 -20.28 -5.54
N GLU A 115 18.14 -20.81 -6.68
CA GLU A 115 18.86 -20.05 -7.70
C GLU A 115 17.94 -19.06 -8.44
N GLN A 116 16.63 -19.34 -8.45
CA GLN A 116 15.59 -18.54 -9.09
C GLN A 116 14.73 -17.78 -8.05
N ALA A 117 15.27 -17.57 -6.84
CA ALA A 117 14.54 -16.87 -5.81
C ALA A 117 14.55 -15.35 -6.05
N ASP A 118 13.36 -14.76 -6.12
CA ASP A 118 13.18 -13.33 -6.37
C ASP A 118 13.38 -12.51 -5.09
N PRO A 119 14.21 -11.47 -5.13
CA PRO A 119 14.38 -10.59 -4.00
C PRO A 119 13.10 -9.78 -3.73
N LEU A 120 12.78 -9.62 -2.46
CA LEU A 120 11.68 -8.74 -2.07
C LEU A 120 11.98 -7.29 -2.52
N PRO A 121 10.93 -6.53 -2.93
CA PRO A 121 11.06 -5.16 -3.38
C PRO A 121 11.26 -4.21 -2.18
N THR A 122 12.41 -4.31 -1.52
CA THR A 122 12.75 -3.43 -0.38
C THR A 122 12.76 -1.98 -0.83
N ARG A 123 12.04 -1.11 -0.09
CA ARG A 123 11.85 0.30 -0.42
C ARG A 123 12.13 1.18 0.78
N LEU A 124 12.74 2.34 0.49
CA LEU A 124 12.87 3.44 1.43
C LEU A 124 11.88 4.53 1.05
N ARG A 125 11.13 5.02 2.03
CA ARG A 125 10.16 6.10 1.84
C ARG A 125 10.43 7.22 2.82
N ALA A 126 10.31 8.45 2.34
CA ALA A 126 10.35 9.66 3.17
C ALA A 126 9.19 10.56 2.77
N ALA A 127 8.46 11.06 3.74
CA ALA A 127 7.26 11.86 3.51
C ALA A 127 7.22 13.08 4.41
N VAL A 128 6.62 14.13 3.87
CA VAL A 128 6.23 15.33 4.60
C VAL A 128 4.75 15.61 4.36
N SER A 129 4.01 15.92 5.41
CA SER A 129 2.60 16.26 5.36
C SER A 129 2.35 17.54 6.13
N TYR A 130 1.53 18.43 5.57
CA TYR A 130 1.22 19.73 6.14
C TYR A 130 -0.29 19.99 6.12
N GLU A 131 -0.85 20.38 7.27
CA GLU A 131 -2.25 20.80 7.37
C GLU A 131 -2.38 22.26 6.94
N THR A 132 -3.05 22.50 5.84
CA THR A 132 -3.09 23.82 5.21
C THR A 132 -4.21 24.71 5.72
N LEU A 133 -5.38 24.17 6.08
CA LEU A 133 -6.54 24.98 6.46
C LEU A 133 -6.41 25.67 7.80
N ARG A 134 -5.65 25.11 8.71
CA ARG A 134 -5.45 25.68 10.05
C ARG A 134 -5.01 27.14 10.07
N HIS A 135 -4.35 27.60 9.00
CA HIS A 135 -3.88 28.97 8.88
C HIS A 135 -4.81 29.91 8.11
N PHE A 136 -5.76 29.37 7.35
CA PHE A 136 -6.61 30.17 6.45
C PHE A 136 -8.05 30.29 6.93
N THR A 137 -8.55 29.28 7.61
CA THR A 137 -9.95 29.23 8.04
C THR A 137 -10.05 28.48 9.37
N ASP A 138 -10.88 29.01 10.26
CA ASP A 138 -11.23 28.36 11.52
C ASP A 138 -12.60 27.67 11.35
N ILE A 139 -12.64 26.69 10.43
CA ILE A 139 -13.85 25.87 10.21
C ILE A 139 -13.73 24.64 11.10
N PRO A 140 -14.50 24.55 12.20
CA PRO A 140 -14.44 23.39 13.08
C PRO A 140 -14.75 22.10 12.32
N GLY A 141 -13.99 21.05 12.61
CA GLY A 141 -14.21 19.73 12.04
C GLY A 141 -13.82 19.58 10.54
N VAL A 142 -13.05 20.51 9.99
CA VAL A 142 -12.53 20.39 8.62
C VAL A 142 -11.02 20.56 8.60
N GLU A 143 -10.30 19.57 8.07
CA GLU A 143 -8.84 19.60 7.90
C GLU A 143 -8.47 19.30 6.44
N LEU A 144 -7.47 19.98 5.92
CA LEU A 144 -6.90 19.70 4.60
C LEU A 144 -5.39 19.43 4.73
N TRP A 145 -5.02 18.20 4.50
CA TRP A 145 -3.64 17.74 4.51
C TRP A 145 -3.09 17.67 3.09
N ILE A 146 -1.91 18.24 2.88
CA ILE A 146 -1.12 18.07 1.65
C ILE A 146 0.12 17.26 2.00
N THR A 147 0.40 16.23 1.22
CA THR A 147 1.51 15.31 1.46
C THR A 147 2.38 15.19 0.22
N ALA A 148 3.68 15.20 0.42
CA ALA A 148 4.67 14.81 -0.56
C ALA A 148 5.48 13.63 -0.02
N GLU A 149 5.66 12.60 -0.84
CA GLU A 149 6.42 11.40 -0.50
C GLU A 149 7.40 11.06 -1.61
N LEU A 150 8.61 10.72 -1.21
CA LEU A 150 9.64 10.12 -2.06
C LEU A 150 9.78 8.65 -1.71
N GLU A 151 9.73 7.79 -2.72
CA GLU A 151 9.98 6.35 -2.59
C GLU A 151 11.13 5.96 -3.49
N ASP A 152 12.12 5.23 -2.95
CA ASP A 152 13.23 4.69 -3.74
C ASP A 152 13.44 3.21 -3.43
N ARG A 153 13.94 2.46 -4.41
CA ARG A 153 14.29 1.06 -4.25
C ARG A 153 15.64 0.95 -3.54
N TRP A 154 15.69 0.23 -2.42
CA TRP A 154 16.92 0.07 -1.64
C TRP A 154 18.12 -0.46 -2.45
N ARG A 155 17.85 -1.31 -3.44
CA ARG A 155 18.90 -1.92 -4.27
C ARG A 155 19.35 -1.08 -5.47
N GLU A 156 18.59 -0.05 -5.82
CA GLU A 156 18.79 0.81 -6.99
C GLU A 156 18.53 2.27 -6.61
N LEU A 157 19.22 2.73 -5.55
CA LEU A 157 19.07 4.09 -5.06
C LEU A 157 19.48 5.12 -6.11
N GLY A 158 18.77 6.23 -6.19
CA GLY A 158 19.04 7.35 -7.10
C GLY A 158 17.99 7.54 -8.18
N SER A 159 16.88 6.81 -8.07
CA SER A 159 15.80 6.89 -9.01
C SER A 159 14.43 7.00 -8.28
N PRO A 160 14.25 8.02 -7.42
CA PRO A 160 13.09 8.13 -6.58
C PRO A 160 11.82 8.40 -7.38
N ILE A 161 10.72 7.84 -6.90
CA ILE A 161 9.37 8.12 -7.35
C ILE A 161 8.79 9.18 -6.42
N LEU A 162 8.24 10.25 -7.00
CA LEU A 162 7.53 11.28 -6.25
C LEU A 162 6.04 10.98 -6.24
N TYR A 163 5.44 10.98 -5.04
CA TYR A 163 4.00 10.97 -4.84
C TYR A 163 3.56 12.28 -4.21
N LEU A 164 2.49 12.85 -4.74
CA LEU A 164 1.81 14.01 -4.17
C LEU A 164 0.38 13.61 -3.82
N GLY A 165 -0.10 14.04 -2.66
CA GLY A 165 -1.43 13.71 -2.18
C GLY A 165 -2.09 14.85 -1.44
N GLY A 166 -3.41 14.82 -1.43
CA GLY A 166 -4.24 15.67 -0.60
C GLY A 166 -5.36 14.86 0.04
N GLU A 167 -5.65 15.16 1.29
CA GLU A 167 -6.74 14.58 2.06
C GLU A 167 -7.55 15.70 2.70
N LEU A 168 -8.83 15.76 2.36
CA LEU A 168 -9.81 16.57 3.07
C LEU A 168 -10.54 15.66 4.06
N VAL A 169 -10.48 16.03 5.34
CA VAL A 169 -11.21 15.37 6.43
C VAL A 169 -12.32 16.29 6.88
N ALA A 170 -13.53 15.78 7.02
CA ALA A 170 -14.67 16.55 7.50
C ALA A 170 -15.49 15.73 8.49
N GLY A 171 -15.87 16.37 9.60
CA GLY A 171 -16.64 15.77 10.71
C GLY A 171 -15.95 15.98 12.04
N GLU A 172 -16.68 15.74 13.14
CA GLU A 172 -16.14 15.79 14.50
C GLU A 172 -16.02 14.39 15.09
N ASP A 173 -17.13 13.68 15.24
CA ASP A 173 -17.16 12.30 15.76
C ASP A 173 -17.10 11.27 14.61
N ASP A 174 -17.87 11.52 13.55
CA ASP A 174 -17.90 10.71 12.34
C ASP A 174 -17.14 11.46 11.23
N LEU A 175 -16.11 10.83 10.68
CA LEU A 175 -15.20 11.47 9.75
C LEU A 175 -15.45 11.00 8.32
N PHE A 176 -15.53 11.96 7.41
CA PHE A 176 -15.53 11.74 5.97
C PHE A 176 -14.16 12.11 5.41
N PHE A 177 -13.65 11.30 4.51
CA PHE A 177 -12.36 11.50 3.87
C PHE A 177 -12.55 11.60 2.35
N LEU A 178 -12.04 12.68 1.77
CA LEU A 178 -11.86 12.80 0.33
C LEU A 178 -10.37 12.86 0.04
N ARG A 179 -9.88 11.94 -0.80
CA ARG A 179 -8.46 11.80 -1.10
C ARG A 179 -8.22 11.94 -2.59
N ALA A 180 -7.16 12.64 -2.94
CA ALA A 180 -6.64 12.69 -4.29
C ALA A 180 -5.13 12.53 -4.25
N GLY A 181 -4.57 11.86 -5.24
CA GLY A 181 -3.13 11.64 -5.31
C GLY A 181 -2.64 11.57 -6.74
N TYR A 182 -1.36 11.84 -6.90
CA TYR A 182 -0.64 11.70 -8.15
C TYR A 182 0.73 11.07 -7.88
N GLY A 183 1.05 10.01 -8.62
CA GLY A 183 2.35 9.35 -8.57
C GLY A 183 3.08 9.53 -9.88
N GLN A 184 4.31 10.05 -9.84
CA GLN A 184 5.19 10.12 -10.98
C GLN A 184 6.01 8.85 -11.01
N GLN A 185 5.87 8.03 -12.05
CA GLN A 185 6.71 6.84 -12.26
C GLN A 185 7.88 7.15 -13.18
N GLN A 186 9.00 6.48 -12.94
CA GLN A 186 10.16 6.54 -13.83
C GLN A 186 9.88 5.87 -15.17
N SER A 187 10.47 6.47 -16.22
CA SER A 187 10.59 5.93 -17.59
C SER A 187 9.36 5.16 -18.12
N GLY A 188 8.35 5.91 -18.54
CA GLY A 188 7.33 5.41 -19.47
C GLY A 188 6.24 4.52 -18.91
N GLN A 189 6.26 4.21 -17.62
CA GLN A 189 5.17 3.51 -16.95
C GLN A 189 4.29 4.53 -16.21
N ASN A 190 3.12 4.73 -16.72
CA ASN A 190 1.90 5.33 -16.18
C ASN A 190 2.04 6.16 -14.88
N ALA A 191 2.52 7.41 -15.03
CA ALA A 191 2.15 8.44 -14.09
C ALA A 191 0.62 8.44 -13.94
N GLY A 192 0.09 8.46 -12.72
CA GLY A 192 -1.35 8.31 -12.54
C GLY A 192 -1.91 9.10 -11.40
N ALA A 193 -3.06 9.72 -11.71
CA ALA A 193 -3.93 10.27 -10.69
C ALA A 193 -4.75 9.16 -10.02
N SER A 194 -5.06 9.34 -8.75
CA SER A 194 -5.94 8.47 -7.98
C SER A 194 -6.90 9.32 -7.15
N VAL A 195 -8.08 8.77 -6.90
CA VAL A 195 -9.08 9.36 -6.02
C VAL A 195 -9.58 8.33 -5.04
N GLY A 196 -9.99 8.78 -3.85
CA GLY A 196 -10.53 7.91 -2.82
C GLY A 196 -11.53 8.63 -1.95
N LEU A 197 -12.49 7.87 -1.46
CA LEU A 197 -13.49 8.28 -0.49
C LEU A 197 -13.37 7.36 0.72
N GLY A 198 -13.58 7.90 1.90
CA GLY A 198 -13.60 7.12 3.14
C GLY A 198 -14.62 7.67 4.11
N ILE A 199 -15.05 6.80 5.01
CA ILE A 199 -15.90 7.16 6.14
C ILE A 199 -15.40 6.40 7.37
N ARG A 200 -15.26 7.11 8.48
CA ARG A 200 -15.10 6.53 9.81
C ARG A 200 -16.36 6.84 10.60
N TYR A 201 -17.04 5.79 10.99
CA TYR A 201 -18.24 5.85 11.80
C TYR A 201 -18.02 5.06 13.08
N GLN A 202 -17.97 5.75 14.19
CA GLN A 202 -17.63 5.17 15.50
C GLN A 202 -16.30 4.37 15.41
N ARG A 203 -16.37 3.04 15.45
CA ARG A 203 -15.23 2.14 15.37
C ARG A 203 -14.98 1.51 14.01
N PHE A 204 -15.84 1.80 13.02
CA PHE A 204 -15.74 1.26 11.68
C PHE A 204 -15.08 2.26 10.75
N ASP A 205 -14.13 1.78 9.95
CA ASP A 205 -13.44 2.54 8.91
C ASP A 205 -13.68 1.85 7.57
N MET A 206 -14.21 2.57 6.60
CA MET A 206 -14.45 2.06 5.25
C MET A 206 -13.85 3.02 4.23
N GLY A 207 -13.28 2.46 3.17
CA GLY A 207 -12.70 3.26 2.11
C GLY A 207 -12.86 2.62 0.74
N VAL A 208 -12.98 3.47 -0.28
CA VAL A 208 -12.96 3.09 -1.68
C VAL A 208 -11.97 3.99 -2.40
N ALA A 209 -11.08 3.42 -3.19
CA ALA A 209 -10.11 4.17 -3.97
C ALA A 209 -9.97 3.58 -5.39
N LYS A 210 -9.68 4.45 -6.35
CA LYS A 210 -9.45 4.07 -7.74
C LYS A 210 -8.35 4.93 -8.36
N ARG A 211 -7.45 4.28 -9.12
CA ARG A 211 -6.55 4.98 -10.02
C ARG A 211 -7.33 5.40 -11.28
N LEU A 212 -7.10 6.61 -11.77
CA LEU A 212 -7.81 7.18 -12.93
C LEU A 212 -7.07 6.95 -14.25
N SER A 213 -5.78 6.61 -14.19
CA SER A 213 -4.98 6.28 -15.38
C SER A 213 -5.17 4.82 -15.73
N GLY A 214 -5.70 4.54 -16.91
CA GLY A 214 -5.72 3.17 -17.47
C GLY A 214 -4.35 2.74 -17.99
N SER A 215 -4.09 1.44 -18.04
CA SER A 215 -2.90 0.91 -18.70
C SER A 215 -2.99 1.15 -20.22
N SER A 216 -2.06 1.92 -20.77
CA SER A 216 -1.97 2.14 -22.21
C SER A 216 -1.53 0.90 -22.99
N LEU A 217 -1.00 -0.10 -22.29
CA LEU A 217 -0.48 -1.33 -22.89
C LEU A 217 -1.52 -2.45 -23.00
N THR A 218 -2.42 -2.57 -22.01
CA THR A 218 -3.41 -3.65 -21.96
C THR A 218 -4.82 -3.19 -22.27
N GLY A 219 -5.08 -1.87 -22.22
CA GLY A 219 -6.44 -1.32 -22.35
C GLY A 219 -7.37 -1.66 -21.19
N GLU A 220 -6.86 -2.31 -20.15
CA GLU A 220 -7.64 -2.69 -18.97
C GLU A 220 -7.83 -1.50 -18.03
N SER A 221 -9.01 -1.46 -17.38
CA SER A 221 -9.29 -0.47 -16.35
C SER A 221 -8.60 -0.88 -15.04
N GLU A 222 -7.98 0.09 -14.37
CA GLU A 222 -7.39 -0.13 -13.06
C GLU A 222 -8.42 -0.62 -12.05
N PRO A 223 -8.03 -1.52 -11.13
CA PRO A 223 -8.93 -2.08 -10.14
C PRO A 223 -9.46 -1.02 -9.17
N VAL A 224 -10.65 -1.27 -8.62
CA VAL A 224 -11.20 -0.53 -7.49
C VAL A 224 -10.71 -1.20 -6.21
N HIS A 225 -10.13 -0.42 -5.30
CA HIS A 225 -9.70 -0.88 -3.99
C HIS A 225 -10.79 -0.56 -2.97
N ILE A 226 -11.21 -1.54 -2.20
CA ILE A 226 -12.17 -1.40 -1.10
C ILE A 226 -11.45 -1.84 0.18
N SER A 227 -11.55 -1.03 1.21
CA SER A 227 -11.01 -1.35 2.54
C SER A 227 -12.12 -1.30 3.60
N PHE A 228 -12.00 -2.16 4.58
CA PHE A 228 -12.83 -2.18 5.78
C PHE A 228 -11.96 -2.42 6.99
N GLY A 229 -12.15 -1.63 8.03
CA GLY A 229 -11.42 -1.71 9.28
C GLY A 229 -12.33 -1.57 10.50
N VAL A 230 -11.91 -2.12 11.61
CA VAL A 230 -12.56 -1.97 12.92
C VAL A 230 -11.50 -1.61 13.94
N VAL A 231 -11.77 -0.56 14.71
CA VAL A 231 -10.90 -0.11 15.82
C VAL A 231 -11.53 -0.55 17.15
N PHE A 232 -10.74 -1.18 18.01
CA PHE A 232 -11.19 -1.74 19.29
C PHE A 232 -10.70 -0.93 20.49
#